data_ea9f544cd829c07af4c9d10b19416a83
#
_entry.id   ea9f544cd829c07af4c9d10b19416a83
#
_cell.length_a   1.000
_cell.length_b   1.000
_cell.length_c   1.000
_cell.angle_alpha   90.00
_cell.angle_beta   90.00
_cell.angle_gamma   90.00
#
_symmetry.space_group_name_H-M   'P 1'
#
loop_
_entity.id
_entity.type
_entity.pdbx_description
1 polymer ?
#
loop_
_entity_poly.entity_id
_entity_poly.type
_entity_poly.pdbx_seq_one_letter_code
_entity_poly.pdbx_strand_id
1 'polypeptide(L)'
;RDQPRSRGLGDVYKRQANGIKVYIFPSLRPTPELSFAVRELHCTAGIMVTASHNPPEYNGYKVYWDDGCQITAPKDTQIINEVKAVTDFNDVKTIDEEEARVRGLYNIIGYDMDDAFIAALKKQSLNGDIIKQVADDIKIVYSPFNGTGNVPVRRILRELGFKNVYVVPEQEKPDPNFTTLEYPNPEDPKAFTYALRLAKEVDADIILATDPDADRLGVYSKDTKSGEYKSFTGNMSGMLIAEYLLSQRKEKGLLHENGAFVKTIVSTNLADLIAKEYNLKLIEVLTGFKYIGEQIKFFEQNNTYEYEFGFEESYGCLVGTHARDKDAIVAVMASVSYTHLRAHETEADL
;
A
#
# COMPACT_ATOMS: atom_id res chain seq x y z
N ARG A 1 17.37 -8.26 -20.33
CA ARG A 1 16.04 -7.91 -19.81
C ARG A 1 16.14 -6.47 -19.33
N ASP A 2 15.36 -5.59 -19.98
CA ASP A 2 15.38 -4.18 -19.63
C ASP A 2 14.91 -3.99 -18.20
N GLN A 3 15.72 -3.29 -17.43
CA GLN A 3 15.40 -2.87 -16.09
C GLN A 3 14.04 -2.13 -16.12
N PRO A 4 13.18 -2.24 -15.10
CA PRO A 4 11.94 -1.45 -15.00
C PRO A 4 12.16 0.05 -15.30
N ARG A 5 13.36 0.52 -15.04
CA ARG A 5 13.82 1.89 -15.31
C ARG A 5 13.80 2.27 -16.79
N SER A 6 14.22 1.39 -17.71
CA SER A 6 14.27 1.71 -19.13
C SER A 6 12.89 1.77 -19.78
N ARG A 7 11.95 0.94 -19.35
CA ARG A 7 10.55 0.98 -19.84
C ARG A 7 9.81 2.22 -19.36
N GLY A 8 9.98 2.62 -18.09
CA GLY A 8 9.41 3.84 -17.55
C GLY A 8 9.93 5.10 -18.22
N LEU A 9 11.23 5.16 -18.52
CA LEU A 9 11.84 6.31 -19.19
C LEU A 9 11.37 6.45 -20.65
N GLY A 10 11.20 5.36 -21.39
CA GLY A 10 10.64 5.41 -22.74
C GLY A 10 9.24 6.01 -22.79
N ASP A 11 8.42 5.74 -21.79
CA ASP A 11 7.09 6.31 -21.65
C ASP A 11 7.14 7.82 -21.32
N VAL A 12 8.05 8.24 -20.44
CA VAL A 12 8.30 9.64 -20.08
C VAL A 12 8.60 10.48 -21.32
N TYR A 13 9.56 10.09 -22.15
CA TYR A 13 9.97 10.85 -23.33
C TYR A 13 8.87 11.01 -24.38
N LYS A 14 7.96 10.04 -24.49
CA LYS A 14 6.79 10.14 -25.37
C LYS A 14 5.82 11.25 -24.93
N ARG A 15 5.55 11.37 -23.64
CA ARG A 15 4.68 12.43 -23.10
C ARG A 15 5.28 13.79 -23.30
N GLN A 16 6.55 13.93 -23.01
CA GLN A 16 7.28 15.21 -23.16
C GLN A 16 7.34 15.68 -24.62
N ALA A 17 7.49 14.73 -25.58
CA ALA A 17 7.41 15.04 -26.99
C ALA A 17 6.04 15.61 -27.43
N ASN A 18 4.99 15.36 -26.64
CA ASN A 18 3.65 15.92 -26.82
C ASN A 18 3.39 17.16 -25.92
N GLY A 19 4.45 17.75 -25.35
CA GLY A 19 4.35 18.95 -24.51
C GLY A 19 3.81 18.72 -23.10
N ILE A 20 3.72 17.47 -22.66
CA ILE A 20 3.23 17.12 -21.33
C ILE A 20 4.37 17.22 -20.31
N LYS A 21 4.16 17.98 -19.25
CA LYS A 21 5.08 18.08 -18.12
C LYS A 21 5.01 16.78 -17.31
N VAL A 22 6.16 16.17 -17.07
CA VAL A 22 6.27 14.89 -16.35
C VAL A 22 7.06 15.09 -15.07
N TYR A 23 6.55 14.49 -13.99
CA TYR A 23 7.22 14.30 -12.73
C TYR A 23 7.62 12.82 -12.59
N ILE A 24 8.86 12.55 -12.25
CA ILE A 24 9.39 11.18 -12.13
C ILE A 24 10.15 11.02 -10.82
N PHE A 25 9.92 9.92 -10.14
CA PHE A 25 10.73 9.53 -8.99
C PHE A 25 12.13 9.08 -9.43
N PRO A 26 13.19 9.42 -8.69
CA PRO A 26 14.57 9.09 -9.06
C PRO A 26 14.91 7.61 -8.89
N SER A 27 14.08 6.89 -8.14
CA SER A 27 14.18 5.46 -7.89
C SER A 27 12.81 4.85 -7.64
N LEU A 28 12.75 3.54 -7.40
CA LEU A 28 11.50 2.83 -7.16
C LEU A 28 10.75 3.39 -5.94
N ARG A 29 9.42 3.53 -6.07
CA ARG A 29 8.51 3.95 -5.00
C ARG A 29 7.29 3.02 -4.95
N PRO A 30 6.62 2.93 -3.79
CA PRO A 30 5.37 2.17 -3.64
C PRO A 30 4.24 2.70 -4.51
N THR A 31 3.33 1.81 -4.89
CA THR A 31 2.08 2.19 -5.57
C THR A 31 1.26 3.23 -4.80
N PRO A 32 1.02 3.12 -3.48
CA PRO A 32 0.30 4.15 -2.73
C PRO A 32 0.99 5.52 -2.73
N GLU A 33 2.32 5.57 -2.78
CA GLU A 33 3.04 6.84 -2.85
C GLU A 33 2.86 7.54 -4.20
N LEU A 34 2.72 6.78 -5.30
CA LEU A 34 2.32 7.37 -6.58
C LEU A 34 0.91 7.97 -6.49
N SER A 35 -0.06 7.23 -5.95
CA SER A 35 -1.43 7.71 -5.75
C SER A 35 -1.45 9.02 -4.94
N PHE A 36 -0.66 9.07 -3.86
CA PHE A 36 -0.47 10.27 -3.04
C PHE A 36 0.15 11.41 -3.84
N ALA A 37 1.24 11.16 -4.58
CA ALA A 37 1.95 12.19 -5.34
C ALA A 37 1.10 12.80 -6.47
N VAL A 38 0.25 12.00 -7.13
CA VAL A 38 -0.70 12.51 -8.14
C VAL A 38 -1.59 13.59 -7.54
N ARG A 39 -2.08 13.38 -6.33
CA ARG A 39 -2.95 14.33 -5.62
C ARG A 39 -2.18 15.52 -5.08
N GLU A 40 -1.04 15.29 -4.43
CA GLU A 40 -0.21 16.34 -3.82
C GLU A 40 0.34 17.33 -4.86
N LEU A 41 0.73 16.83 -6.04
CA LEU A 41 1.24 17.64 -7.15
C LEU A 41 0.13 18.13 -8.11
N HIS A 42 -1.14 17.81 -7.84
CA HIS A 42 -2.27 18.12 -8.72
C HIS A 42 -2.04 17.66 -10.16
N CYS A 43 -1.51 16.45 -10.33
CA CYS A 43 -1.26 15.89 -11.65
C CYS A 43 -2.57 15.47 -12.32
N THR A 44 -2.63 15.54 -13.65
CA THR A 44 -3.78 15.05 -14.44
C THR A 44 -3.88 13.51 -14.38
N ALA A 45 -2.74 12.83 -14.33
CA ALA A 45 -2.67 11.38 -14.30
C ALA A 45 -1.35 10.90 -13.70
N GLY A 46 -1.32 9.66 -13.23
CA GLY A 46 -0.14 8.94 -12.79
C GLY A 46 -0.01 7.59 -13.47
N ILE A 47 1.22 7.11 -13.59
CA ILE A 47 1.54 5.83 -14.20
C ILE A 47 2.42 5.03 -13.26
N MET A 48 2.00 3.80 -12.96
CA MET A 48 2.81 2.81 -12.25
C MET A 48 3.08 1.62 -13.16
N VAL A 49 4.37 1.35 -13.37
CA VAL A 49 4.81 0.15 -14.10
C VAL A 49 5.18 -0.92 -13.09
N THR A 50 4.32 -1.90 -12.91
CA THR A 50 4.47 -2.97 -11.93
C THR A 50 3.68 -4.21 -12.34
N ALA A 51 4.24 -5.39 -12.06
CA ALA A 51 3.49 -6.64 -12.11
C ALA A 51 2.90 -7.03 -10.74
N SER A 52 3.01 -6.14 -9.72
CA SER A 52 2.63 -6.42 -8.34
C SER A 52 3.33 -7.71 -7.86
N HIS A 53 2.57 -8.68 -7.39
CA HIS A 53 3.01 -9.97 -6.87
C HIS A 53 3.13 -11.09 -7.92
N ASN A 54 3.00 -10.78 -9.21
CA ASN A 54 3.14 -11.78 -10.28
C ASN A 54 4.62 -12.16 -10.51
N PRO A 55 4.88 -13.35 -11.12
CA PRO A 55 6.23 -13.79 -11.47
C PRO A 55 7.01 -12.79 -12.35
N PRO A 56 8.35 -12.89 -12.38
CA PRO A 56 9.24 -11.89 -13.01
C PRO A 56 9.07 -11.74 -14.52
N GLU A 57 8.49 -12.70 -15.21
CA GLU A 57 8.19 -12.64 -16.65
C GLU A 57 7.01 -11.72 -16.98
N TYR A 58 6.17 -11.40 -16.01
CA TYR A 58 5.03 -10.48 -16.15
C TYR A 58 5.45 -9.04 -15.95
N ASN A 59 4.65 -8.15 -16.50
CA ASN A 59 4.69 -6.72 -16.21
C ASN A 59 3.29 -6.15 -16.38
N GLY A 60 3.03 -5.00 -15.75
CA GLY A 60 1.75 -4.31 -15.79
C GLY A 60 1.91 -2.81 -15.95
N TYR A 61 0.85 -2.18 -16.37
CA TYR A 61 0.78 -0.75 -16.61
C TYR A 61 -0.51 -0.23 -15.97
N LYS A 62 -0.41 0.31 -14.75
CA LYS A 62 -1.53 0.88 -14.02
C LYS A 62 -1.62 2.38 -14.30
N VAL A 63 -2.81 2.87 -14.64
CA VAL A 63 -3.08 4.29 -14.88
C VAL A 63 -3.94 4.83 -13.76
N TYR A 64 -3.52 5.95 -13.17
CA TYR A 64 -4.20 6.70 -12.12
C TYR A 64 -4.69 8.03 -12.70
N TRP A 65 -5.83 8.54 -12.22
CA TRP A 65 -6.34 9.82 -12.66
C TRP A 65 -6.01 10.93 -11.65
N ASP A 66 -6.53 12.13 -11.88
CA ASP A 66 -6.27 13.34 -11.09
C ASP A 66 -6.64 13.24 -9.60
N ASP A 67 -7.56 12.35 -9.27
CA ASP A 67 -7.98 12.02 -7.91
C ASP A 67 -7.04 11.03 -7.19
N GLY A 68 -6.03 10.50 -7.88
CA GLY A 68 -5.12 9.47 -7.38
C GLY A 68 -5.70 8.06 -7.40
N CYS A 69 -6.90 7.85 -7.96
CA CYS A 69 -7.51 6.52 -8.10
C CYS A 69 -7.11 5.87 -9.42
N GLN A 70 -6.93 4.55 -9.41
CA GLN A 70 -6.78 3.80 -10.65
C GLN A 70 -8.06 3.93 -11.50
N ILE A 71 -7.88 4.16 -12.80
CA ILE A 71 -9.01 4.43 -13.70
C ILE A 71 -10.02 3.28 -13.76
N THR A 72 -11.29 3.66 -13.83
CA THR A 72 -12.44 2.78 -14.05
C THR A 72 -13.14 3.16 -15.35
N ALA A 73 -14.19 2.41 -15.73
CA ALA A 73 -15.02 2.75 -16.87
C ALA A 73 -15.69 4.13 -16.68
N PRO A 74 -15.83 4.96 -17.74
CA PRO A 74 -15.51 4.69 -19.13
C PRO A 74 -14.06 5.08 -19.54
N LYS A 75 -13.26 5.66 -18.65
CA LYS A 75 -11.92 6.19 -18.98
C LYS A 75 -10.94 5.11 -19.42
N ASP A 76 -10.96 3.95 -18.76
CA ASP A 76 -10.16 2.79 -19.14
C ASP A 76 -10.40 2.37 -20.60
N THR A 77 -11.65 2.26 -20.98
CA THR A 77 -12.06 1.92 -22.34
C THR A 77 -11.69 3.00 -23.36
N GLN A 78 -11.86 4.28 -23.00
CA GLN A 78 -11.46 5.40 -23.85
C GLN A 78 -9.97 5.39 -24.14
N ILE A 79 -9.13 5.23 -23.10
CA ILE A 79 -7.67 5.17 -23.25
C ILE A 79 -7.23 3.97 -24.09
N ILE A 80 -7.81 2.80 -23.86
CA ILE A 80 -7.49 1.59 -24.65
C ILE A 80 -7.88 1.77 -26.12
N ASN A 81 -8.98 2.45 -26.42
CA ASN A 81 -9.38 2.73 -27.81
C ASN A 81 -8.38 3.67 -28.50
N GLU A 82 -7.88 4.70 -27.83
CA GLU A 82 -6.83 5.58 -28.36
C GLU A 82 -5.52 4.82 -28.60
N VAL A 83 -5.14 3.93 -27.67
CA VAL A 83 -3.96 3.07 -27.85
C VAL A 83 -4.10 2.16 -29.08
N LYS A 84 -5.29 1.56 -29.28
CA LYS A 84 -5.58 0.70 -30.45
C LYS A 84 -5.65 1.48 -31.78
N ALA A 85 -5.95 2.78 -31.73
CA ALA A 85 -5.99 3.62 -32.91
C ALA A 85 -4.59 3.92 -33.48
N VAL A 86 -3.54 3.75 -32.68
CA VAL A 86 -2.15 3.88 -33.15
C VAL A 86 -1.78 2.64 -33.97
N THR A 87 -1.76 2.77 -35.29
CA THR A 87 -1.48 1.67 -36.23
C THR A 87 -0.05 1.68 -36.76
N ASP A 88 0.63 2.83 -36.72
CA ASP A 88 2.04 2.98 -37.09
C ASP A 88 2.84 3.52 -35.89
N PHE A 89 3.84 2.76 -35.45
CA PHE A 89 4.73 3.19 -34.36
C PHE A 89 5.63 4.38 -34.74
N ASN A 90 5.81 4.68 -36.02
CA ASN A 90 6.52 5.88 -36.48
C ASN A 90 5.78 7.18 -36.15
N ASP A 91 4.48 7.12 -35.91
CA ASP A 91 3.69 8.26 -35.45
C ASP A 91 3.94 8.64 -33.98
N VAL A 92 4.60 7.76 -33.23
CA VAL A 92 4.89 7.97 -31.81
C VAL A 92 6.08 8.92 -31.67
N LYS A 93 5.78 10.16 -31.28
CA LYS A 93 6.79 11.20 -31.03
C LYS A 93 7.66 10.84 -29.83
N THR A 94 8.94 11.16 -29.92
CA THR A 94 9.91 11.06 -28.83
C THR A 94 10.74 12.33 -28.76
N ILE A 95 11.32 12.64 -27.62
CA ILE A 95 12.23 13.75 -27.35
C ILE A 95 13.38 13.22 -26.52
N ASP A 96 14.57 13.79 -26.64
CA ASP A 96 15.67 13.46 -25.75
C ASP A 96 15.54 14.11 -24.37
N GLU A 97 16.27 13.59 -23.39
CA GLU A 97 16.17 14.04 -22.00
C GLU A 97 16.65 15.48 -21.84
N GLU A 98 17.71 15.88 -22.53
CA GLU A 98 18.30 17.21 -22.40
C GLU A 98 17.33 18.26 -22.92
N GLU A 99 16.76 18.06 -24.11
CA GLU A 99 15.73 18.93 -24.65
C GLU A 99 14.50 19.02 -23.72
N ALA A 100 14.06 17.87 -23.18
CA ALA A 100 12.93 17.83 -22.26
C ALA A 100 13.20 18.62 -20.97
N ARG A 101 14.44 18.59 -20.45
CA ARG A 101 14.89 19.38 -19.29
C ARG A 101 14.91 20.86 -19.59
N VAL A 102 15.51 21.26 -20.72
CA VAL A 102 15.56 22.66 -21.16
C VAL A 102 14.16 23.25 -21.32
N ARG A 103 13.21 22.46 -21.81
CA ARG A 103 11.80 22.86 -21.96
C ARG A 103 11.01 22.79 -20.64
N GLY A 104 11.60 22.41 -19.52
CA GLY A 104 10.93 22.27 -18.22
C GLY A 104 9.90 21.16 -18.16
N LEU A 105 9.96 20.20 -19.10
CA LEU A 105 9.01 19.09 -19.18
C LEU A 105 9.48 17.87 -18.39
N TYR A 106 10.75 17.80 -17.97
CA TYR A 106 11.32 16.71 -17.17
C TYR A 106 11.63 17.17 -15.76
N ASN A 107 10.90 16.68 -14.77
CA ASN A 107 11.04 17.08 -13.39
C ASN A 107 11.26 15.86 -12.50
N ILE A 108 12.31 15.88 -11.72
CA ILE A 108 12.56 14.83 -10.73
C ILE A 108 11.85 15.20 -9.42
N ILE A 109 11.06 14.29 -8.86
CA ILE A 109 10.45 14.42 -7.54
C ILE A 109 11.53 14.15 -6.50
N GLY A 110 11.67 15.07 -5.53
CA GLY A 110 12.67 14.95 -4.48
C GLY A 110 12.20 14.14 -3.27
N TYR A 111 13.06 14.06 -2.26
CA TYR A 111 12.75 13.40 -0.98
C TYR A 111 11.67 14.12 -0.17
N ASP A 112 11.36 15.35 -0.49
CA ASP A 112 10.25 16.13 0.06
C ASP A 112 8.88 15.44 -0.15
N MET A 113 8.71 14.71 -1.25
CA MET A 113 7.52 13.91 -1.48
C MET A 113 7.47 12.69 -0.55
N ASP A 114 8.60 11.99 -0.38
CA ASP A 114 8.71 10.88 0.57
C ASP A 114 8.39 11.38 2.01
N ASP A 115 8.88 12.58 2.37
CA ASP A 115 8.62 13.21 3.68
C ASP A 115 7.14 13.55 3.85
N ALA A 116 6.52 14.12 2.83
CA ALA A 116 5.09 14.44 2.83
C ALA A 116 4.22 13.17 2.95
N PHE A 117 4.57 12.12 2.21
CA PHE A 117 3.88 10.84 2.27
C PHE A 117 3.96 10.22 3.67
N ILE A 118 5.16 10.09 4.26
CA ILE A 118 5.34 9.57 5.61
C ILE A 118 4.61 10.44 6.65
N ALA A 119 4.63 11.76 6.50
CA ALA A 119 3.88 12.65 7.39
C ALA A 119 2.36 12.43 7.31
N ALA A 120 1.83 12.15 6.12
CA ALA A 120 0.42 11.81 5.93
C ALA A 120 0.06 10.47 6.59
N LEU A 121 0.94 9.45 6.50
CA LEU A 121 0.77 8.17 7.18
C LEU A 121 0.76 8.33 8.70
N LYS A 122 1.69 9.10 9.25
CA LYS A 122 1.78 9.33 10.71
C LYS A 122 0.53 9.99 11.30
N LYS A 123 -0.20 10.79 10.51
CA LYS A 123 -1.49 11.35 10.94
C LYS A 123 -2.57 10.29 11.18
N GLN A 124 -2.40 9.09 10.61
CA GLN A 124 -3.32 7.96 10.83
C GLN A 124 -3.00 7.17 12.11
N SER A 125 -1.89 7.45 12.78
CA SER A 125 -1.52 6.79 14.04
C SER A 125 -2.41 7.27 15.18
N LEU A 126 -3.11 6.36 15.85
CA LEU A 126 -4.07 6.68 16.91
C LEU A 126 -3.45 6.59 18.32
N ASN A 127 -2.46 5.73 18.53
CA ASN A 127 -1.96 5.37 19.85
C ASN A 127 -0.44 5.54 19.99
N GLY A 128 0.08 6.70 19.57
CA GLY A 128 1.52 6.98 19.61
C GLY A 128 2.18 6.85 21.00
N ASP A 129 1.43 7.07 22.07
CA ASP A 129 1.98 6.94 23.44
C ASP A 129 2.06 5.48 23.88
N ILE A 130 1.13 4.64 23.49
CA ILE A 130 1.20 3.18 23.73
C ILE A 130 2.37 2.59 22.92
N ILE A 131 2.52 2.98 21.66
CA ILE A 131 3.64 2.53 20.82
C ILE A 131 4.98 2.83 21.51
N LYS A 132 5.16 4.03 22.06
CA LYS A 132 6.41 4.41 22.77
C LYS A 132 6.74 3.52 23.96
N GLN A 133 5.72 2.98 24.66
CA GLN A 133 5.92 2.14 25.83
C GLN A 133 6.49 0.75 25.49
N VAL A 134 6.19 0.25 24.30
CA VAL A 134 6.47 -1.14 23.89
C VAL A 134 7.43 -1.26 22.70
N ALA A 135 7.74 -0.15 22.05
CA ALA A 135 8.58 -0.11 20.85
C ALA A 135 10.01 -0.64 21.09
N ASP A 136 10.48 -0.60 22.34
CA ASP A 136 11.80 -1.08 22.74
C ASP A 136 11.84 -2.61 22.91
N ASP A 137 10.72 -3.23 23.21
CA ASP A 137 10.64 -4.66 23.55
C ASP A 137 10.28 -5.52 22.36
N ILE A 138 9.39 -5.04 21.48
CA ILE A 138 8.88 -5.81 20.36
C ILE A 138 9.91 -6.02 19.26
N LYS A 139 10.01 -7.28 18.83
CA LYS A 139 10.86 -7.75 17.76
C LYS A 139 10.05 -8.00 16.51
N ILE A 140 10.33 -7.24 15.48
CA ILE A 140 9.64 -7.28 14.18
C ILE A 140 10.60 -7.86 13.15
N VAL A 141 10.22 -8.93 12.47
CA VAL A 141 10.89 -9.36 11.23
C VAL A 141 10.12 -8.79 10.06
N TYR A 142 10.83 -8.15 9.13
CA TYR A 142 10.24 -7.56 7.95
C TYR A 142 10.91 -8.08 6.67
N SER A 143 10.09 -8.46 5.68
CA SER A 143 10.54 -8.72 4.32
C SER A 143 9.82 -7.82 3.32
N PRO A 144 10.55 -7.06 2.50
CA PRO A 144 9.99 -6.30 1.38
C PRO A 144 9.74 -7.16 0.12
N PHE A 145 9.99 -8.46 0.15
CA PHE A 145 9.97 -9.35 -1.03
C PHE A 145 10.68 -8.73 -2.24
N ASN A 146 11.92 -8.23 -2.03
CA ASN A 146 12.74 -7.53 -3.02
C ASN A 146 12.08 -6.26 -3.60
N GLY A 147 11.09 -5.70 -2.92
CA GLY A 147 10.22 -4.65 -3.41
C GLY A 147 10.46 -3.26 -2.83
N THR A 148 9.55 -2.37 -3.17
CA THR A 148 9.61 -0.92 -2.89
C THR A 148 9.28 -0.57 -1.44
N GLY A 149 8.67 -1.50 -0.69
CA GLY A 149 8.34 -1.30 0.73
C GLY A 149 9.56 -1.18 1.64
N ASN A 150 10.75 -1.64 1.22
CA ASN A 150 11.96 -1.66 2.05
C ASN A 150 12.24 -0.31 2.74
N VAL A 151 12.26 0.77 1.99
CA VAL A 151 12.59 2.10 2.52
C VAL A 151 11.45 2.67 3.37
N PRO A 152 10.23 2.82 2.87
CA PRO A 152 9.16 3.49 3.62
C PRO A 152 8.68 2.71 4.85
N VAL A 153 8.60 1.37 4.79
CA VAL A 153 8.22 0.56 5.96
C VAL A 153 9.25 0.68 7.07
N ARG A 154 10.55 0.55 6.76
CA ARG A 154 11.61 0.73 7.76
C ARG A 154 11.64 2.14 8.33
N ARG A 155 11.35 3.12 7.48
CA ARG A 155 11.28 4.52 7.89
C ARG A 155 10.12 4.74 8.86
N ILE A 156 8.90 4.31 8.53
CA ILE A 156 7.74 4.51 9.39
C ILE A 156 7.92 3.79 10.74
N LEU A 157 8.40 2.55 10.76
CA LEU A 157 8.65 1.81 11.99
C LEU A 157 9.69 2.52 12.87
N ARG A 158 10.81 2.99 12.30
CA ARG A 158 11.81 3.75 13.01
C ARG A 158 11.27 5.08 13.57
N GLU A 159 10.48 5.81 12.77
CA GLU A 159 9.90 7.09 13.20
C GLU A 159 8.79 6.94 14.26
N LEU A 160 8.17 5.75 14.34
CA LEU A 160 7.28 5.37 15.42
C LEU A 160 8.01 4.94 16.69
N GLY A 161 9.32 4.68 16.60
CA GLY A 161 10.16 4.36 17.75
C GLY A 161 10.59 2.90 17.87
N PHE A 162 10.18 2.00 16.95
CA PHE A 162 10.58 0.59 16.98
C PHE A 162 12.07 0.42 16.74
N LYS A 163 12.77 -0.23 17.69
CA LYS A 163 14.23 -0.44 17.65
C LYS A 163 14.62 -1.82 17.11
N ASN A 164 13.80 -2.83 17.36
CA ASN A 164 14.10 -4.22 17.03
C ASN A 164 13.43 -4.64 15.72
N VAL A 165 13.81 -4.02 14.61
CA VAL A 165 13.33 -4.33 13.27
C VAL A 165 14.42 -5.06 12.50
N TYR A 166 14.20 -6.34 12.22
CA TYR A 166 15.11 -7.25 11.53
C TYR A 166 14.62 -7.46 10.11
N VAL A 167 15.38 -6.99 9.13
CA VAL A 167 15.04 -7.15 7.71
C VAL A 167 15.65 -8.43 7.18
N VAL A 168 14.88 -9.19 6.38
CA VAL A 168 15.36 -10.42 5.72
C VAL A 168 16.44 -10.06 4.70
N PRO A 169 17.72 -10.42 4.94
CA PRO A 169 18.82 -9.92 4.09
C PRO A 169 18.74 -10.38 2.64
N GLU A 170 18.24 -11.59 2.39
CA GLU A 170 18.12 -12.19 1.05
C GLU A 170 17.03 -11.52 0.21
N GLN A 171 16.09 -10.84 0.85
CA GLN A 171 14.93 -10.21 0.21
C GLN A 171 14.91 -8.67 0.36
N GLU A 172 15.95 -8.09 0.97
CA GLU A 172 16.04 -6.65 1.25
C GLU A 172 16.21 -5.83 -0.03
N LYS A 173 17.09 -6.26 -0.92
CA LYS A 173 17.43 -5.49 -2.13
C LYS A 173 16.53 -5.88 -3.29
N PRO A 174 16.23 -4.92 -4.19
CA PRO A 174 15.52 -5.24 -5.42
C PRO A 174 16.25 -6.33 -6.23
N ASP A 175 15.51 -7.38 -6.58
CA ASP A 175 15.99 -8.47 -7.44
C ASP A 175 14.98 -8.69 -8.57
N PRO A 176 15.33 -8.36 -9.83
CA PRO A 176 14.41 -8.50 -10.97
C PRO A 176 14.08 -9.94 -11.33
N ASN A 177 14.84 -10.91 -10.79
CA ASN A 177 14.60 -12.34 -11.04
C ASN A 177 13.88 -13.02 -9.87
N PHE A 178 13.69 -12.35 -8.73
CA PHE A 178 13.13 -12.92 -7.51
C PHE A 178 13.75 -14.27 -7.13
N THR A 179 15.09 -14.33 -7.08
CA THR A 179 15.84 -15.59 -6.90
C THR A 179 15.51 -16.38 -5.63
N THR A 180 14.91 -15.71 -4.63
CA THR A 180 14.49 -16.30 -3.36
C THR A 180 12.98 -16.57 -3.28
N LEU A 181 12.22 -16.22 -4.32
CA LEU A 181 10.76 -16.24 -4.34
C LEU A 181 10.26 -16.84 -5.66
N GLU A 182 9.43 -17.85 -5.58
CA GLU A 182 8.69 -18.33 -6.75
C GLU A 182 7.61 -17.32 -7.15
N TYR A 183 6.89 -16.84 -6.15
CA TYR A 183 5.89 -15.77 -6.24
C TYR A 183 6.13 -14.77 -5.11
N PRO A 184 6.37 -13.48 -5.39
CA PRO A 184 6.51 -12.46 -4.34
C PRO A 184 5.13 -12.03 -3.79
N ASN A 185 4.32 -13.01 -3.41
CA ASN A 185 2.93 -12.82 -2.99
C ASN A 185 2.77 -13.11 -1.49
N PRO A 186 2.28 -12.16 -0.68
CA PRO A 186 1.99 -12.38 0.73
C PRO A 186 0.96 -13.48 1.02
N GLU A 187 0.22 -13.94 0.02
CA GLU A 187 -0.70 -15.07 0.13
C GLU A 187 0.03 -16.44 0.09
N ASP A 188 1.25 -16.47 -0.47
CA ASP A 188 2.03 -17.71 -0.58
C ASP A 188 2.87 -17.94 0.69
N PRO A 189 2.58 -19.00 1.48
CA PRO A 189 3.40 -19.33 2.65
C PRO A 189 4.87 -19.58 2.33
N LYS A 190 5.21 -20.05 1.11
CA LYS A 190 6.59 -20.29 0.70
C LYS A 190 7.41 -19.00 0.63
N ALA A 191 6.77 -17.87 0.32
CA ALA A 191 7.42 -16.56 0.27
C ALA A 191 8.01 -16.16 1.64
N PHE A 192 7.43 -16.66 2.74
CA PHE A 192 7.85 -16.39 4.11
C PHE A 192 8.98 -17.30 4.63
N THR A 193 9.50 -18.23 3.84
CA THR A 193 10.52 -19.19 4.27
C THR A 193 11.71 -18.53 4.96
N TYR A 194 12.27 -17.49 4.36
CA TYR A 194 13.40 -16.75 4.93
C TYR A 194 13.00 -15.91 6.14
N ALA A 195 11.85 -15.28 6.10
CA ALA A 195 11.33 -14.48 7.21
C ALA A 195 11.03 -15.34 8.45
N LEU A 196 10.44 -16.52 8.27
CA LEU A 196 10.19 -17.49 9.33
C LEU A 196 11.48 -18.03 9.95
N ARG A 197 12.53 -18.27 9.13
CA ARG A 197 13.86 -18.66 9.63
C ARG A 197 14.44 -17.57 10.52
N LEU A 198 14.52 -16.34 10.01
CA LEU A 198 15.04 -15.20 10.75
C LEU A 198 14.22 -14.94 12.03
N ALA A 199 12.90 -15.06 11.97
CA ALA A 199 12.03 -14.85 13.12
C ALA A 199 12.33 -15.84 14.27
N LYS A 200 12.61 -17.11 13.93
CA LYS A 200 13.04 -18.11 14.93
C LYS A 200 14.41 -17.80 15.53
N GLU A 201 15.35 -17.29 14.72
CA GLU A 201 16.70 -16.92 15.17
C GLU A 201 16.68 -15.76 16.17
N VAL A 202 15.87 -14.73 15.90
CA VAL A 202 15.80 -13.53 16.76
C VAL A 202 14.69 -13.60 17.80
N ASP A 203 13.89 -14.64 17.78
CA ASP A 203 12.71 -14.81 18.62
C ASP A 203 11.73 -13.64 18.44
N ALA A 204 11.27 -13.44 17.21
CA ALA A 204 10.41 -12.32 16.85
C ALA A 204 8.96 -12.52 17.32
N ASP A 205 8.27 -11.43 17.63
CA ASP A 205 6.86 -11.42 18.01
C ASP A 205 5.95 -11.43 16.79
N ILE A 206 6.35 -10.71 15.74
CA ILE A 206 5.59 -10.53 14.51
C ILE A 206 6.49 -10.57 13.29
N ILE A 207 5.95 -11.13 12.19
CA ILE A 207 6.58 -11.10 10.87
C ILE A 207 5.65 -10.34 9.94
N LEU A 208 6.21 -9.38 9.21
CA LEU A 208 5.53 -8.56 8.23
C LEU A 208 6.21 -8.73 6.87
N ALA A 209 5.42 -8.86 5.81
CA ALA A 209 5.96 -8.85 4.46
C ALA A 209 5.04 -8.06 3.51
N THR A 210 5.67 -7.25 2.66
CA THR A 210 4.96 -6.51 1.61
C THR A 210 5.29 -7.08 0.23
N ASP A 211 4.31 -7.07 -0.67
CA ASP A 211 4.57 -7.40 -2.06
C ASP A 211 5.46 -6.33 -2.74
N PRO A 212 5.96 -6.58 -3.97
CA PRO A 212 6.97 -5.71 -4.57
C PRO A 212 6.56 -4.25 -4.77
N ASP A 213 5.31 -3.93 -5.01
CA ASP A 213 4.82 -2.57 -5.14
C ASP A 213 4.18 -2.02 -3.85
N ALA A 214 4.30 -2.80 -2.75
CA ALA A 214 3.96 -2.45 -1.38
C ALA A 214 2.51 -1.94 -1.22
N ASP A 215 1.59 -2.60 -1.90
CA ASP A 215 0.16 -2.36 -1.76
C ASP A 215 -0.55 -3.45 -0.93
N ARG A 216 0.12 -4.59 -0.63
CA ARG A 216 -0.37 -5.72 0.17
C ARG A 216 0.52 -6.02 1.35
N LEU A 217 -0.08 -6.48 2.45
CA LEU A 217 0.62 -6.84 3.68
C LEU A 217 0.27 -8.26 4.12
N GLY A 218 1.27 -9.13 4.22
CA GLY A 218 1.17 -10.41 4.89
C GLY A 218 1.69 -10.34 6.31
N VAL A 219 1.01 -11.02 7.22
CA VAL A 219 1.30 -11.00 8.66
C VAL A 219 1.37 -12.42 9.21
N TYR A 220 2.39 -12.68 10.02
CA TYR A 220 2.47 -13.82 10.92
C TYR A 220 2.71 -13.32 12.34
N SER A 221 2.07 -13.93 13.32
CA SER A 221 2.30 -13.66 14.74
C SER A 221 2.76 -14.93 15.45
N LYS A 222 3.60 -14.77 16.45
CA LYS A 222 4.02 -15.86 17.33
C LYS A 222 2.86 -16.20 18.25
N ASP A 223 2.43 -17.46 18.24
CA ASP A 223 1.47 -18.00 19.21
C ASP A 223 2.19 -18.20 20.54
N THR A 224 1.83 -17.45 21.55
CA THR A 224 2.46 -17.48 22.87
C THR A 224 2.31 -18.82 23.60
N LYS A 225 1.30 -19.63 23.25
CA LYS A 225 1.07 -20.97 23.86
C LYS A 225 1.92 -22.05 23.22
N SER A 226 2.04 -22.06 21.89
CA SER A 226 2.80 -23.09 21.15
C SER A 226 4.22 -22.66 20.79
N GLY A 227 4.51 -21.36 20.76
CA GLY A 227 5.75 -20.78 20.25
C GLY A 227 5.87 -20.81 18.72
N GLU A 228 4.84 -21.27 18.01
CA GLU A 228 4.83 -21.33 16.56
C GLU A 228 4.32 -20.04 15.92
N TYR A 229 4.79 -19.76 14.69
CA TYR A 229 4.29 -18.63 13.90
C TYR A 229 3.07 -19.03 13.09
N LYS A 230 1.98 -18.26 13.24
CA LYS A 230 0.71 -18.47 12.53
C LYS A 230 0.43 -17.31 11.57
N SER A 231 0.07 -17.65 10.34
CA SER A 231 -0.31 -16.69 9.31
C SER A 231 -1.73 -16.17 9.54
N PHE A 232 -1.93 -14.90 9.18
CA PHE A 232 -3.25 -14.30 9.03
C PHE A 232 -3.62 -14.21 7.56
N THR A 233 -4.84 -14.60 7.21
CA THR A 233 -5.39 -14.36 5.88
C THR A 233 -5.67 -12.86 5.69
N GLY A 234 -5.83 -12.39 4.45
CA GLY A 234 -6.20 -11.00 4.18
C GLY A 234 -7.49 -10.58 4.87
N ASN A 235 -8.48 -11.48 4.93
CA ASN A 235 -9.72 -11.26 5.70
C ASN A 235 -9.44 -11.10 7.21
N MET A 236 -8.60 -11.95 7.80
CA MET A 236 -8.27 -11.85 9.23
C MET A 236 -7.53 -10.54 9.53
N SER A 237 -6.49 -10.22 8.76
CA SER A 237 -5.74 -8.97 8.93
C SER A 237 -6.62 -7.73 8.73
N GLY A 238 -7.47 -7.74 7.70
CA GLY A 238 -8.41 -6.65 7.42
C GLY A 238 -9.38 -6.42 8.59
N MET A 239 -9.93 -7.49 9.18
CA MET A 239 -10.87 -7.36 10.30
C MET A 239 -10.18 -6.92 11.59
N LEU A 240 -8.97 -7.40 11.87
CA LEU A 240 -8.19 -6.96 13.03
C LEU A 240 -7.83 -5.48 12.94
N ILE A 241 -7.39 -5.02 11.77
CA ILE A 241 -7.10 -3.60 11.54
C ILE A 241 -8.39 -2.76 11.64
N ALA A 242 -9.50 -3.21 11.05
CA ALA A 242 -10.78 -2.51 11.11
C ALA A 242 -11.25 -2.35 12.56
N GLU A 243 -11.27 -3.42 13.33
CA GLU A 243 -11.67 -3.42 14.74
C GLU A 243 -10.81 -2.46 15.57
N TYR A 244 -9.49 -2.55 15.42
CA TYR A 244 -8.57 -1.64 16.08
C TYR A 244 -8.85 -0.17 15.75
N LEU A 245 -8.97 0.16 14.47
CA LEU A 245 -9.18 1.54 14.02
C LEU A 245 -10.50 2.10 14.53
N LEU A 246 -11.57 1.33 14.36
CA LEU A 246 -12.92 1.79 14.68
C LEU A 246 -13.14 1.91 16.19
N SER A 247 -12.64 0.92 16.98
CA SER A 247 -12.69 1.00 18.44
C SER A 247 -11.93 2.21 18.97
N GLN A 248 -10.69 2.42 18.49
CA GLN A 248 -9.88 3.53 18.96
C GLN A 248 -10.40 4.90 18.47
N ARG A 249 -10.95 5.00 17.26
CA ARG A 249 -11.62 6.21 16.80
C ARG A 249 -12.87 6.52 17.62
N LYS A 250 -13.69 5.51 17.92
CA LYS A 250 -14.87 5.65 18.78
C LYS A 250 -14.49 6.14 20.18
N GLU A 251 -13.51 5.52 20.82
CA GLU A 251 -13.03 5.88 22.16
C GLU A 251 -12.51 7.33 22.21
N LYS A 252 -11.83 7.77 21.16
CA LYS A 252 -11.27 9.13 21.04
C LYS A 252 -12.27 10.18 20.50
N GLY A 253 -13.51 9.79 20.18
CA GLY A 253 -14.50 10.69 19.59
C GLY A 253 -14.13 11.15 18.17
N LEU A 254 -13.38 10.34 17.42
CA LEU A 254 -12.92 10.62 16.06
C LEU A 254 -13.71 9.86 14.99
N LEU A 255 -14.61 8.97 15.40
CA LEU A 255 -15.45 8.21 14.48
C LEU A 255 -16.58 9.11 13.96
N HIS A 256 -16.74 9.19 12.64
CA HIS A 256 -17.74 10.04 12.02
C HIS A 256 -19.15 9.41 12.13
N GLU A 257 -20.16 10.23 12.40
CA GLU A 257 -21.56 9.79 12.48
C GLU A 257 -22.08 9.24 11.14
N ASN A 258 -21.58 9.79 10.01
CA ASN A 258 -21.85 9.33 8.65
C ASN A 258 -20.71 8.49 8.08
N GLY A 259 -19.96 7.78 8.93
CA GLY A 259 -18.81 6.98 8.51
C GLY A 259 -19.20 5.80 7.60
N ALA A 260 -18.34 5.48 6.65
CA ALA A 260 -18.49 4.36 5.73
C ALA A 260 -17.35 3.36 5.84
N PHE A 261 -17.70 2.08 5.82
CA PHE A 261 -16.81 0.94 5.70
C PHE A 261 -17.01 0.31 4.33
N VAL A 262 -15.96 0.18 3.53
CA VAL A 262 -16.03 -0.34 2.16
C VAL A 262 -15.31 -1.67 2.04
N LYS A 263 -15.95 -2.69 1.45
CA LYS A 263 -15.34 -4.01 1.20
C LYS A 263 -15.67 -4.51 -0.20
N THR A 264 -14.91 -5.49 -0.68
CA THR A 264 -15.28 -6.22 -1.90
C THR A 264 -16.37 -7.25 -1.59
N ILE A 265 -17.18 -7.60 -2.58
CA ILE A 265 -18.27 -8.61 -2.45
C ILE A 265 -17.77 -10.01 -2.04
N VAL A 266 -16.50 -10.30 -2.23
CA VAL A 266 -15.87 -11.59 -1.88
C VAL A 266 -15.15 -11.56 -0.53
N SER A 267 -15.06 -10.38 0.10
CA SER A 267 -14.50 -10.24 1.45
C SER A 267 -15.47 -10.74 2.53
N THR A 268 -14.93 -11.06 3.71
CA THR A 268 -15.69 -11.69 4.80
C THR A 268 -16.90 -10.89 5.26
N ASN A 269 -17.99 -11.60 5.59
CA ASN A 269 -19.20 -11.02 6.18
C ASN A 269 -19.03 -10.62 7.66
N LEU A 270 -17.88 -10.89 8.29
CA LEU A 270 -17.56 -10.32 9.61
C LEU A 270 -17.55 -8.79 9.57
N ALA A 271 -17.22 -8.19 8.42
CA ALA A 271 -17.30 -6.76 8.20
C ALA A 271 -18.70 -6.17 8.40
N ASP A 272 -19.76 -6.95 8.11
CA ASP A 272 -21.16 -6.55 8.33
C ASP A 272 -21.44 -6.36 9.83
N LEU A 273 -20.91 -7.26 10.65
CA LEU A 273 -21.08 -7.19 12.11
C LEU A 273 -20.30 -6.01 12.71
N ILE A 274 -19.06 -5.81 12.26
CA ILE A 274 -18.23 -4.68 12.69
C ILE A 274 -18.89 -3.35 12.26
N ALA A 275 -19.30 -3.21 11.01
CA ALA A 275 -19.97 -1.98 10.56
C ALA A 275 -21.23 -1.68 11.36
N LYS A 276 -22.02 -2.71 11.72
CA LYS A 276 -23.22 -2.58 12.56
C LYS A 276 -22.85 -2.13 13.98
N GLU A 277 -21.83 -2.71 14.60
CA GLU A 277 -21.37 -2.38 15.97
C GLU A 277 -20.95 -0.91 16.08
N TYR A 278 -20.30 -0.40 15.04
CA TYR A 278 -19.83 0.98 14.99
C TYR A 278 -20.81 1.94 14.29
N ASN A 279 -22.02 1.48 13.96
CA ASN A 279 -23.06 2.25 13.26
C ASN A 279 -22.58 2.90 11.95
N LEU A 280 -21.76 2.16 11.18
CA LEU A 280 -21.22 2.61 9.93
C LEU A 280 -22.08 2.16 8.74
N LYS A 281 -22.04 2.93 7.64
CA LYS A 281 -22.56 2.49 6.37
C LYS A 281 -21.61 1.46 5.75
N LEU A 282 -22.03 0.20 5.66
CA LEU A 282 -21.31 -0.79 4.88
C LEU A 282 -21.63 -0.62 3.39
N ILE A 283 -20.59 -0.61 2.57
CA ILE A 283 -20.68 -0.54 1.11
C ILE A 283 -19.88 -1.69 0.51
N GLU A 284 -20.54 -2.48 -0.33
CA GLU A 284 -19.93 -3.57 -1.06
C GLU A 284 -19.67 -3.16 -2.50
N VAL A 285 -18.46 -3.43 -2.99
CA VAL A 285 -18.04 -3.13 -4.35
C VAL A 285 -17.53 -4.39 -5.07
N LEU A 286 -17.38 -4.32 -6.37
CA LEU A 286 -16.75 -5.40 -7.13
C LEU A 286 -15.30 -5.61 -6.71
N THR A 287 -14.75 -6.80 -7.00
CA THR A 287 -13.34 -7.13 -6.74
C THR A 287 -12.39 -6.18 -7.45
N GLY A 288 -11.43 -5.67 -6.71
CA GLY A 288 -10.42 -4.72 -7.15
C GLY A 288 -10.51 -3.39 -6.40
N PHE A 289 -9.40 -3.00 -5.79
CA PHE A 289 -9.34 -1.83 -4.91
C PHE A 289 -9.71 -0.51 -5.60
N LYS A 290 -9.57 -0.44 -6.94
CA LYS A 290 -10.02 0.72 -7.73
C LYS A 290 -11.48 1.10 -7.48
N TYR A 291 -12.34 0.12 -7.18
CA TYR A 291 -13.75 0.39 -6.83
C TYR A 291 -13.92 0.92 -5.41
N ILE A 292 -13.02 0.56 -4.48
CA ILE A 292 -12.97 1.17 -3.16
C ILE A 292 -12.50 2.63 -3.28
N GLY A 293 -11.43 2.88 -4.04
CA GLY A 293 -10.95 4.23 -4.33
C GLY A 293 -12.00 5.12 -5.01
N GLU A 294 -12.78 4.55 -5.93
CA GLU A 294 -13.90 5.23 -6.58
C GLU A 294 -15.01 5.62 -5.60
N GLN A 295 -15.31 4.79 -4.58
CA GLN A 295 -16.27 5.16 -3.54
C GLN A 295 -15.79 6.36 -2.72
N ILE A 296 -14.50 6.39 -2.35
CA ILE A 296 -13.93 7.54 -1.63
C ILE A 296 -14.14 8.83 -2.43
N LYS A 297 -13.88 8.78 -3.75
CA LYS A 297 -14.14 9.90 -4.66
C LYS A 297 -15.62 10.32 -4.66
N PHE A 298 -16.54 9.36 -4.74
CA PHE A 298 -17.98 9.65 -4.74
C PHE A 298 -18.43 10.26 -3.42
N PHE A 299 -17.87 9.84 -2.29
CA PHE A 299 -18.16 10.45 -0.99
C PHE A 299 -17.74 11.92 -0.97
N GLU A 300 -16.52 12.22 -1.42
CA GLU A 300 -16.01 13.61 -1.49
C GLU A 300 -16.83 14.48 -2.45
N GLN A 301 -17.15 13.96 -3.66
CA GLN A 301 -17.90 14.72 -4.66
C GLN A 301 -19.34 15.02 -4.27
N ASN A 302 -20.01 14.08 -3.58
CA ASN A 302 -21.42 14.18 -3.22
C ASN A 302 -21.64 14.58 -1.76
N ASN A 303 -20.57 14.70 -0.98
CA ASN A 303 -20.63 15.02 0.46
C ASN A 303 -21.59 14.09 1.22
N THR A 304 -21.46 12.77 0.99
CA THR A 304 -22.41 11.77 1.51
C THR A 304 -21.91 11.06 2.74
N TYR A 305 -20.70 10.49 2.69
CA TYR A 305 -20.11 9.70 3.76
C TYR A 305 -18.65 10.10 4.00
N GLU A 306 -18.18 9.85 5.21
CA GLU A 306 -16.77 9.92 5.57
C GLU A 306 -16.17 8.51 5.51
N TYR A 307 -15.07 8.36 4.79
CA TYR A 307 -14.38 7.08 4.67
C TYR A 307 -13.64 6.73 5.95
N GLU A 308 -13.99 5.62 6.57
CA GLU A 308 -13.32 5.12 7.78
C GLU A 308 -12.28 4.06 7.47
N PHE A 309 -12.65 3.06 6.68
CA PHE A 309 -11.76 1.95 6.32
C PHE A 309 -12.27 1.23 5.07
N GLY A 310 -11.35 0.62 4.32
CA GLY A 310 -11.68 -0.27 3.21
C GLY A 310 -10.62 -1.33 2.99
N PHE A 311 -11.06 -2.52 2.59
CA PHE A 311 -10.16 -3.64 2.37
C PHE A 311 -10.69 -4.61 1.32
N GLU A 312 -9.76 -5.42 0.81
CA GLU A 312 -10.04 -6.58 -0.03
C GLU A 312 -9.40 -7.85 0.58
N GLU A 313 -9.96 -9.02 0.31
CA GLU A 313 -9.52 -10.31 0.83
C GLU A 313 -8.08 -10.65 0.43
N SER A 314 -7.60 -10.06 -0.67
CA SER A 314 -6.27 -10.27 -1.23
C SER A 314 -5.18 -9.43 -0.54
N TYR A 315 -5.24 -9.33 0.80
CA TYR A 315 -4.20 -8.73 1.66
C TYR A 315 -4.01 -7.22 1.52
N GLY A 316 -4.95 -6.52 0.89
CA GLY A 316 -4.88 -5.07 0.68
C GLY A 316 -5.91 -4.30 1.49
N CYS A 317 -5.49 -3.20 2.11
CA CYS A 317 -6.39 -2.25 2.78
C CYS A 317 -5.87 -0.81 2.67
N LEU A 318 -6.73 0.13 3.01
CA LEU A 318 -6.38 1.54 3.13
C LEU A 318 -6.95 2.13 4.42
N VAL A 319 -6.09 2.77 5.19
CA VAL A 319 -6.42 3.55 6.38
C VAL A 319 -6.27 5.02 6.05
N GLY A 320 -7.34 5.80 6.19
CA GLY A 320 -7.36 7.21 5.80
C GLY A 320 -7.53 7.43 4.30
N THR A 321 -7.39 8.67 3.88
CA THR A 321 -7.68 9.10 2.50
C THR A 321 -6.51 9.79 1.81
N HIS A 322 -5.29 9.56 2.30
CA HIS A 322 -4.07 10.14 1.71
C HIS A 322 -3.78 9.58 0.31
N ALA A 323 -4.09 8.32 0.08
CA ALA A 323 -4.04 7.62 -1.20
C ALA A 323 -5.44 7.16 -1.63
N ARG A 324 -5.55 6.58 -2.83
CA ARG A 324 -6.77 5.99 -3.39
C ARG A 324 -6.54 4.55 -3.87
N ASP A 325 -5.47 3.95 -3.42
CA ASP A 325 -5.15 2.53 -3.62
C ASP A 325 -4.74 1.94 -2.27
N LYS A 326 -4.61 0.61 -2.21
CA LYS A 326 -4.10 -0.13 -1.05
C LYS A 326 -2.76 0.44 -0.60
N ASP A 327 -2.54 0.48 0.70
CA ASP A 327 -1.28 0.95 1.26
C ASP A 327 -0.78 -0.02 2.34
N ALA A 328 0.23 -0.81 1.98
CA ALA A 328 0.85 -1.73 2.91
C ALA A 328 1.65 -1.02 4.01
N ILE A 329 2.13 0.20 3.77
CA ILE A 329 2.92 0.95 4.76
C ILE A 329 2.03 1.39 5.92
N VAL A 330 0.85 1.94 5.61
CA VAL A 330 -0.13 2.31 6.65
C VAL A 330 -0.72 1.07 7.33
N ALA A 331 -0.87 -0.04 6.58
CA ALA A 331 -1.31 -1.33 7.14
C ALA A 331 -0.28 -1.90 8.13
N VAL A 332 1.02 -1.82 7.84
CA VAL A 332 2.10 -2.15 8.78
C VAL A 332 1.96 -1.33 10.05
N MET A 333 1.83 -0.02 9.93
CA MET A 333 1.69 0.88 11.08
C MET A 333 0.47 0.51 11.94
N ALA A 334 -0.68 0.22 11.34
CA ALA A 334 -1.89 -0.19 12.05
C ALA A 334 -1.71 -1.56 12.72
N SER A 335 -1.09 -2.54 12.02
CA SER A 335 -0.88 -3.90 12.54
C SER A 335 0.03 -3.92 13.77
N VAL A 336 1.15 -3.18 13.76
CA VAL A 336 2.03 -3.11 14.93
C VAL A 336 1.35 -2.38 16.10
N SER A 337 0.53 -1.38 15.82
CA SER A 337 -0.24 -0.65 16.86
C SER A 337 -1.31 -1.55 17.51
N TYR A 338 -2.00 -2.37 16.72
CA TYR A 338 -2.99 -3.34 17.21
C TYR A 338 -2.38 -4.40 18.13
N THR A 339 -1.25 -4.99 17.70
CA THR A 339 -0.56 -6.06 18.45
C THR A 339 -0.24 -5.63 19.88
N HIS A 340 0.00 -4.34 20.08
CA HIS A 340 0.38 -3.78 21.38
C HIS A 340 -0.80 -3.47 22.29
N LEU A 341 -1.88 -2.96 21.74
CA LEU A 341 -3.07 -2.64 22.54
C LEU A 341 -3.60 -3.90 23.24
N ARG A 342 -3.63 -5.03 22.52
CA ARG A 342 -4.13 -6.31 23.07
C ARG A 342 -3.14 -7.04 23.98
N ALA A 343 -1.84 -6.80 23.87
CA ALA A 343 -0.89 -7.40 24.81
C ALA A 343 -1.09 -6.88 26.25
N HIS A 344 -1.67 -5.70 26.40
CA HIS A 344 -2.01 -5.12 27.70
C HIS A 344 -3.43 -5.42 28.20
N GLU A 345 -4.36 -5.78 27.31
CA GLU A 345 -5.74 -6.11 27.70
C GLU A 345 -5.89 -7.57 28.20
N THR A 346 -4.97 -8.47 27.89
CA THR A 346 -5.13 -9.91 28.18
C THR A 346 -4.86 -10.35 29.62
N GLU A 347 -4.32 -9.49 30.49
CA GLU A 347 -4.11 -9.84 31.92
C GLU A 347 -5.20 -9.28 32.86
N ALA A 348 -6.02 -8.32 32.41
CA ALA A 348 -6.99 -7.66 33.25
C ALA A 348 -8.45 -8.08 32.99
N ASP A 349 -8.79 -8.63 31.81
CA ASP A 349 -10.17 -8.86 31.37
C ASP A 349 -10.50 -10.34 31.06
N LEU A 350 -9.68 -11.31 31.49
CA LEU A 350 -9.97 -12.74 31.51
C LEU A 350 -10.12 -13.23 32.95
#